data_36175de6f947853877ba8af9e18f3fe6
#
_entry.id   36175de6f947853877ba8af9e18f3fe6
#
_cell.length_a   1.000
_cell.length_b   1.000
_cell.length_c   1.000
_cell.angle_alpha   90.00
_cell.angle_beta   90.00
_cell.angle_gamma   90.00
#
_symmetry.space_group_name_H-M   'P 1'
#
loop_
_entity.id
_entity.type
_entity.pdbx_description
1 polymer ?
#
loop_
_entity_poly.entity_id
_entity_poly.type
_entity_poly.pdbx_seq_one_letter_code
_entity_poly.pdbx_strand_id
1 'polypeptide(L)'
;MQTINETSVRWAIALVAFFALFGGVVAGAQAATGGAGAYTPTASASDEDLAFGTWRYGGASWYGPGLWGRSTACGQTLRPQTMGVAHKTLPCGTTVKFVYHGRAVVTQVIDRGPYIDGRAWDLTKAVSDALGFEGVGRVRYAVALDDAAAASRR
;
A
#
# COMPACT_ATOMS: atom_id res chain seq x y z
N MET A 1 -48.50 -6.49 24.30
CA MET A 1 -48.20 -7.09 25.61
C MET A 1 -46.93 -7.92 25.48
N GLN A 2 -45.99 -7.69 26.40
CA GLN A 2 -44.71 -8.41 26.63
C GLN A 2 -43.58 -8.02 25.71
N THR A 3 -42.47 -7.67 26.20
CA THR A 3 -41.80 -7.18 27.43
C THR A 3 -40.33 -7.15 27.06
N ILE A 4 -39.75 -6.02 27.32
CA ILE A 4 -38.34 -5.71 27.15
C ILE A 4 -37.52 -6.54 28.14
N ASN A 5 -36.40 -7.13 27.70
CA ASN A 5 -35.43 -7.70 28.63
C ASN A 5 -34.08 -7.02 28.44
N GLU A 6 -33.84 -6.05 29.29
CA GLU A 6 -32.55 -5.44 29.52
C GLU A 6 -31.69 -6.35 30.37
N THR A 7 -30.57 -6.80 29.84
CA THR A 7 -29.55 -7.42 30.65
C THR A 7 -28.30 -6.54 30.62
N SER A 8 -28.26 -5.68 31.61
CA SER A 8 -27.07 -4.85 31.98
C SER A 8 -25.95 -5.77 32.46
N VAL A 9 -24.83 -5.79 31.75
CA VAL A 9 -23.60 -6.37 32.28
C VAL A 9 -22.66 -5.25 32.68
N ARG A 10 -22.63 -5.01 33.99
CA ARG A 10 -21.69 -4.11 34.68
C ARG A 10 -20.35 -4.81 34.76
N TRP A 11 -19.32 -4.29 34.14
CA TRP A 11 -17.93 -4.71 34.38
C TRP A 11 -17.29 -3.77 35.39
N ALA A 12 -16.92 -4.37 36.48
CA ALA A 12 -16.26 -3.71 37.60
C ALA A 12 -14.78 -3.39 37.27
N ILE A 13 -14.42 -2.18 37.63
CA ILE A 13 -13.06 -1.67 37.63
C ILE A 13 -12.28 -2.28 38.79
N ALA A 14 -11.20 -2.98 38.50
CA ALA A 14 -10.20 -3.37 39.52
C ALA A 14 -8.90 -2.60 39.25
N LEU A 15 -8.69 -1.57 40.04
CA LEU A 15 -7.38 -0.91 40.25
C LEU A 15 -6.47 -1.80 41.10
N VAL A 16 -5.33 -2.18 40.55
CA VAL A 16 -4.21 -2.66 41.38
C VAL A 16 -3.00 -1.80 41.08
N ALA A 17 -2.72 -0.93 42.01
CA ALA A 17 -1.45 -0.19 42.11
C ALA A 17 -0.39 -1.11 42.71
N PHE A 18 0.74 -1.29 42.02
CA PHE A 18 1.94 -1.86 42.61
C PHE A 18 3.10 -0.89 42.42
N PHE A 19 3.45 -0.25 43.51
CA PHE A 19 4.68 0.52 43.70
C PHE A 19 5.79 -0.48 44.10
N ALA A 20 6.89 -0.51 43.37
CA ALA A 20 8.14 -1.02 43.89
C ALA A 20 9.30 -0.20 43.33
N LEU A 21 9.84 0.62 44.21
CA LEU A 21 11.14 1.25 44.12
C LEU A 21 12.24 0.19 44.19
N PHE A 22 13.14 0.16 43.21
CA PHE A 22 14.49 -0.33 43.42
C PHE A 22 15.47 0.52 42.62
N GLY A 23 16.23 1.30 43.32
CA GLY A 23 17.39 2.00 42.82
C GLY A 23 18.55 1.02 42.61
N GLY A 24 19.31 1.26 41.57
CA GLY A 24 20.54 0.55 41.29
C GLY A 24 21.34 1.34 40.24
N VAL A 25 22.20 2.23 40.72
CA VAL A 25 23.26 2.87 39.94
C VAL A 25 24.37 1.85 39.77
N VAL A 26 24.67 1.49 38.50
CA VAL A 26 25.94 0.86 38.16
C VAL A 26 26.56 1.65 37.04
N ALA A 27 27.57 2.40 37.35
CA ALA A 27 28.52 2.96 36.42
C ALA A 27 29.51 1.88 35.98
N GLY A 28 29.90 1.86 34.72
CA GLY A 28 31.10 1.13 34.38
C GLY A 28 31.20 0.63 32.93
N ALA A 29 32.19 1.18 32.30
CA ALA A 29 32.98 0.68 31.17
C ALA A 29 32.51 0.95 29.76
N GLN A 30 33.07 2.01 29.22
CA GLN A 30 33.29 2.21 27.79
C GLN A 30 34.33 1.21 27.30
N ALA A 31 34.02 0.46 26.29
CA ALA A 31 34.98 -0.19 25.44
C ALA A 31 34.67 0.23 24.00
N ALA A 32 35.49 1.12 23.48
CA ALA A 32 35.56 1.40 22.05
C ALA A 32 36.19 0.20 21.36
N THR A 33 35.64 -0.23 20.23
CA THR A 33 36.36 -0.56 18.97
C THR A 33 35.46 -1.40 18.07
N GLY A 34 35.41 -1.03 16.82
CA GLY A 34 34.89 -1.85 15.75
C GLY A 34 33.80 -1.16 14.95
N GLY A 35 34.21 -0.42 13.92
CA GLY A 35 33.28 0.11 12.92
C GLY A 35 32.58 -1.01 12.18
N ALA A 36 31.39 -1.34 12.64
CA ALA A 36 30.38 -1.95 11.80
C ALA A 36 29.50 -0.80 11.31
N GLY A 37 29.56 -0.53 10.01
CA GLY A 37 28.66 0.42 9.40
C GLY A 37 27.25 0.08 9.83
N ALA A 38 26.65 0.96 10.63
CA ALA A 38 25.25 0.85 10.99
C ALA A 38 24.45 0.99 9.70
N TYR A 39 23.97 -0.14 9.19
CA TYR A 39 22.92 -0.15 8.21
C TYR A 39 21.69 0.44 8.91
N THR A 40 21.51 1.74 8.75
CA THR A 40 20.22 2.34 9.08
C THR A 40 19.27 1.83 8.00
N PRO A 41 18.27 0.98 8.34
CA PRO A 41 17.24 0.70 7.37
C PRO A 41 16.59 2.04 7.06
N THR A 42 16.73 2.48 5.81
CA THR A 42 15.95 3.60 5.29
C THR A 42 14.50 3.21 5.53
N ALA A 43 13.82 3.91 6.42
CA ALA A 43 12.41 3.72 6.65
C ALA A 43 11.74 3.80 5.27
N SER A 44 11.09 2.73 4.86
CA SER A 44 10.22 2.77 3.69
C SER A 44 9.26 3.93 3.93
N ALA A 45 9.25 4.91 3.01
CA ALA A 45 8.30 6.01 3.09
C ALA A 45 6.92 5.41 3.30
N SER A 46 6.28 5.79 4.40
CA SER A 46 4.89 5.38 4.65
C SER A 46 4.02 6.01 3.57
N ASP A 47 2.91 5.39 3.23
CA ASP A 47 1.95 5.94 2.25
C ASP A 47 1.50 7.37 2.59
N GLU A 48 1.70 7.79 3.84
CA GLU A 48 1.38 9.13 4.35
C GLU A 48 2.41 10.19 3.95
N ASP A 49 3.66 9.81 3.66
CA ASP A 49 4.72 10.72 3.24
C ASP A 49 4.71 11.01 1.73
N LEU A 50 3.92 10.25 0.95
CA LEU A 50 3.84 10.41 -0.49
C LEU A 50 2.87 11.53 -0.88
N ALA A 51 3.40 12.60 -1.48
CA ALA A 51 2.57 13.62 -2.10
C ALA A 51 2.04 13.15 -3.45
N PHE A 52 0.73 13.22 -3.64
CA PHE A 52 0.06 12.83 -4.88
C PHE A 52 -0.42 14.04 -5.67
N GLY A 53 -0.30 13.98 -6.98
CA GLY A 53 -0.77 15.01 -7.90
C GLY A 53 -2.30 15.06 -8.02
N THR A 54 -2.76 15.74 -9.07
CA THR A 54 -4.19 15.94 -9.31
C THR A 54 -4.93 14.61 -9.48
N TRP A 55 -6.05 14.48 -8.77
CA TRP A 55 -6.95 13.35 -8.91
C TRP A 55 -7.66 13.33 -10.26
N ARG A 56 -7.67 12.18 -10.89
CA ARG A 56 -8.32 11.92 -12.18
C ARG A 56 -9.18 10.67 -12.14
N TYR A 57 -10.02 10.49 -13.14
CA TYR A 57 -10.76 9.25 -13.37
C TYR A 57 -10.24 8.58 -14.63
N GLY A 58 -10.08 7.25 -14.58
CA GLY A 58 -9.64 6.44 -15.72
C GLY A 58 -10.45 5.16 -15.84
N GLY A 59 -10.68 4.71 -17.07
CA GLY A 59 -11.20 3.38 -17.32
C GLY A 59 -10.21 2.33 -16.83
N ALA A 60 -10.70 1.28 -16.19
CA ALA A 60 -9.89 0.19 -15.65
C ALA A 60 -10.52 -1.17 -15.93
N SER A 61 -9.68 -2.18 -16.01
CA SER A 61 -9.99 -3.61 -15.92
C SER A 61 -8.98 -4.27 -15.01
N TRP A 62 -9.03 -5.59 -14.88
CA TRP A 62 -8.03 -6.35 -14.16
C TRP A 62 -7.58 -7.57 -14.96
N TYR A 63 -6.37 -8.05 -14.67
CA TYR A 63 -5.74 -9.18 -15.34
C TYR A 63 -5.06 -10.11 -14.32
N GLY A 64 -4.78 -11.32 -14.74
CA GLY A 64 -4.08 -12.27 -13.89
C GLY A 64 -4.27 -13.73 -14.31
N PRO A 65 -5.47 -14.32 -14.16
CA PRO A 65 -5.69 -15.71 -14.53
C PRO A 65 -5.23 -15.99 -15.96
N GLY A 66 -4.46 -17.07 -16.15
CA GLY A 66 -3.84 -17.42 -17.44
C GLY A 66 -2.52 -16.71 -17.74
N LEU A 67 -2.12 -15.69 -16.93
CA LEU A 67 -0.82 -15.01 -17.06
C LEU A 67 0.12 -15.29 -15.87
N TRP A 68 -0.32 -16.08 -14.89
CA TRP A 68 0.50 -16.43 -13.74
C TRP A 68 1.82 -17.09 -14.16
N GLY A 69 2.91 -16.70 -13.53
CA GLY A 69 4.26 -17.16 -13.82
C GLY A 69 4.95 -16.44 -14.97
N ARG A 70 4.25 -15.61 -15.76
CA ARG A 70 4.86 -14.81 -16.81
C ARG A 70 5.56 -13.57 -16.25
N SER A 71 6.59 -13.10 -16.93
CA SER A 71 7.21 -11.81 -16.63
C SER A 71 6.35 -10.69 -17.16
N THR A 72 6.20 -9.66 -16.34
CA THR A 72 5.61 -8.37 -16.73
C THR A 72 6.61 -7.57 -17.58
N ALA A 73 6.15 -6.53 -18.25
CA ALA A 73 7.03 -5.65 -19.05
C ALA A 73 8.11 -4.95 -18.21
N CYS A 74 7.92 -4.85 -16.89
CA CYS A 74 8.91 -4.29 -15.96
C CYS A 74 9.80 -5.35 -15.28
N GLY A 75 9.74 -6.61 -15.74
CA GLY A 75 10.64 -7.68 -15.34
C GLY A 75 10.22 -8.46 -14.09
N GLN A 76 9.07 -8.20 -13.52
CA GLN A 76 8.57 -8.92 -12.36
C GLN A 76 7.77 -10.16 -12.79
N THR A 77 7.81 -11.22 -11.99
CA THR A 77 6.97 -12.41 -12.24
C THR A 77 5.56 -12.14 -11.69
N LEU A 78 4.56 -12.25 -12.56
CA LEU A 78 3.16 -12.09 -12.17
C LEU A 78 2.68 -13.30 -11.35
N ARG A 79 2.14 -13.05 -10.17
CA ARG A 79 1.57 -14.05 -9.26
C ARG A 79 0.22 -13.56 -8.75
N PRO A 80 -0.65 -14.43 -8.20
CA PRO A 80 -1.94 -14.02 -7.66
C PRO A 80 -1.87 -12.86 -6.66
N GLN A 81 -0.82 -12.83 -5.83
CA GLN A 81 -0.58 -11.82 -4.79
C GLN A 81 0.27 -10.63 -5.25
N THR A 82 0.68 -10.58 -6.52
CA THR A 82 1.49 -9.47 -7.04
C THR A 82 0.66 -8.18 -7.04
N MET A 83 1.10 -7.20 -6.26
CA MET A 83 0.51 -5.86 -6.25
C MET A 83 1.14 -5.02 -7.35
N GLY A 84 0.32 -4.50 -8.27
CA GLY A 84 0.79 -3.68 -9.38
C GLY A 84 -0.30 -3.35 -10.38
N VAL A 85 0.06 -2.51 -11.32
CA VAL A 85 -0.84 -2.11 -12.41
C VAL A 85 -0.09 -2.03 -13.74
N ALA A 86 -0.82 -2.21 -14.85
CA ALA A 86 -0.33 -1.89 -16.17
C ALA A 86 -0.78 -0.50 -16.59
N HIS A 87 0.12 0.23 -17.25
CA HIS A 87 -0.16 1.52 -17.90
C HIS A 87 0.62 1.65 -19.21
N LYS A 88 0.02 2.33 -20.20
CA LYS A 88 0.61 2.42 -21.56
C LYS A 88 1.98 3.10 -21.58
N THR A 89 2.12 4.22 -20.87
CA THR A 89 3.26 5.14 -21.04
C THR A 89 3.98 5.53 -19.76
N LEU A 90 3.34 5.45 -18.58
CA LEU A 90 4.02 5.77 -17.33
C LEU A 90 5.23 4.86 -17.11
N PRO A 91 6.37 5.37 -16.62
CA PRO A 91 7.54 4.55 -16.33
C PRO A 91 7.24 3.37 -15.39
N CYS A 92 8.01 2.30 -15.53
CA CYS A 92 8.01 1.22 -14.54
C CYS A 92 8.40 1.77 -13.16
N GLY A 93 7.73 1.30 -12.11
CA GLY A 93 7.94 1.78 -10.75
C GLY A 93 7.17 3.04 -10.38
N THR A 94 6.52 3.73 -11.34
CA THR A 94 5.69 4.90 -11.02
C THR A 94 4.63 4.56 -9.97
N THR A 95 4.63 5.28 -8.86
CA THR A 95 3.69 5.08 -7.76
C THR A 95 2.36 5.75 -8.05
N VAL A 96 1.27 5.02 -7.86
CA VAL A 96 -0.09 5.48 -8.12
C VAL A 96 -1.01 5.09 -6.98
N LYS A 97 -1.81 6.03 -6.53
CA LYS A 97 -2.89 5.80 -5.57
C LYS A 97 -4.21 5.67 -6.31
N PHE A 98 -4.92 4.60 -6.04
CA PHE A 98 -6.26 4.35 -6.56
C PHE A 98 -7.30 4.46 -5.45
N VAL A 99 -8.48 4.94 -5.81
CA VAL A 99 -9.66 4.94 -4.91
C VAL A 99 -10.86 4.42 -5.69
N TYR A 100 -11.56 3.48 -5.08
CA TYR A 100 -12.79 2.90 -5.62
C TYR A 100 -13.75 2.55 -4.48
N HIS A 101 -14.98 3.06 -4.51
CA HIS A 101 -16.01 2.84 -3.49
C HIS A 101 -15.51 2.98 -2.04
N GLY A 102 -14.71 4.03 -1.76
CA GLY A 102 -14.17 4.31 -0.43
C GLY A 102 -12.93 3.50 -0.03
N ARG A 103 -12.53 2.51 -0.82
CA ARG A 103 -11.28 1.78 -0.61
C ARG A 103 -10.14 2.45 -1.35
N ALA A 104 -8.95 2.44 -0.77
CA ALA A 104 -7.75 3.01 -1.38
C ALA A 104 -6.61 2.00 -1.41
N VAL A 105 -5.83 2.03 -2.48
CA VAL A 105 -4.62 1.22 -2.65
C VAL A 105 -3.54 2.08 -3.27
N VAL A 106 -2.33 2.05 -2.71
CA VAL A 106 -1.11 2.59 -3.32
C VAL A 106 -0.33 1.43 -3.91
N THR A 107 0.09 1.56 -5.16
CA THR A 107 0.79 0.51 -5.89
C THR A 107 1.66 1.12 -6.99
N GLN A 108 2.37 0.28 -7.75
CA GLN A 108 3.28 0.73 -8.78
C GLN A 108 2.92 0.21 -10.17
N VAL A 109 3.36 0.94 -11.19
CA VAL A 109 3.33 0.46 -12.58
C VAL A 109 4.37 -0.64 -12.75
N ILE A 110 3.91 -1.84 -13.06
CA ILE A 110 4.74 -3.04 -13.23
C ILE A 110 4.63 -3.64 -14.63
N ASP A 111 3.69 -3.18 -15.44
CA ASP A 111 3.42 -3.77 -16.74
C ASP A 111 2.96 -2.73 -17.77
N ARG A 112 2.83 -3.15 -19.04
CA ARG A 112 2.38 -2.34 -20.16
C ARG A 112 0.98 -2.73 -20.62
N GLY A 113 0.19 -1.74 -21.01
CA GLY A 113 -1.22 -1.85 -21.40
C GLY A 113 -2.11 -1.00 -20.52
N PRO A 114 -3.44 -1.20 -20.57
CA PRO A 114 -4.17 -1.99 -21.56
C PRO A 114 -4.16 -1.35 -22.95
N TYR A 115 -4.12 -2.16 -23.98
CA TYR A 115 -4.18 -1.70 -25.39
C TYR A 115 -5.61 -1.71 -25.93
N ILE A 116 -6.58 -1.38 -25.08
CA ILE A 116 -8.00 -1.31 -25.39
C ILE A 116 -8.46 0.14 -25.21
N ASP A 117 -9.26 0.64 -26.15
CA ASP A 117 -9.76 2.00 -26.11
C ASP A 117 -10.65 2.25 -24.88
N GLY A 118 -10.56 3.46 -24.34
CA GLY A 118 -11.29 3.86 -23.14
C GLY A 118 -10.72 3.30 -21.82
N ARG A 119 -9.71 2.42 -21.85
CA ARG A 119 -9.03 1.91 -20.66
C ARG A 119 -7.64 2.53 -20.51
N ALA A 120 -7.39 3.09 -19.33
CA ALA A 120 -6.09 3.64 -18.94
C ALA A 120 -5.29 2.66 -18.08
N TRP A 121 -5.98 1.81 -17.31
CA TRP A 121 -5.40 0.97 -16.29
C TRP A 121 -5.82 -0.49 -16.43
N ASP A 122 -4.88 -1.39 -16.20
CA ASP A 122 -5.15 -2.79 -15.95
C ASP A 122 -4.58 -3.16 -14.58
N LEU A 123 -5.48 -3.49 -13.65
CA LEU A 123 -5.12 -3.82 -12.27
C LEU A 123 -4.68 -5.28 -12.19
N THR A 124 -3.67 -5.61 -11.39
CA THR A 124 -3.45 -7.02 -11.04
C THR A 124 -4.62 -7.52 -10.20
N LYS A 125 -4.80 -8.83 -10.13
CA LYS A 125 -5.85 -9.45 -9.31
C LYS A 125 -5.78 -8.99 -7.86
N ALA A 126 -4.58 -8.92 -7.27
CA ALA A 126 -4.39 -8.48 -5.89
C ALA A 126 -4.85 -7.02 -5.66
N VAL A 127 -4.54 -6.10 -6.58
CA VAL A 127 -5.02 -4.71 -6.50
C VAL A 127 -6.54 -4.63 -6.69
N SER A 128 -7.08 -5.40 -7.65
CA SER A 128 -8.53 -5.49 -7.89
C SER A 128 -9.26 -5.95 -6.63
N ASP A 129 -8.78 -7.00 -5.98
CA ASP A 129 -9.37 -7.53 -4.74
C ASP A 129 -9.30 -6.52 -3.58
N ALA A 130 -8.15 -5.88 -3.39
CA ALA A 130 -7.97 -4.89 -2.34
C ALA A 130 -8.90 -3.68 -2.50
N LEU A 131 -9.16 -3.26 -3.74
CA LEU A 131 -10.12 -2.20 -4.06
C LEU A 131 -11.59 -2.67 -4.04
N GLY A 132 -11.84 -3.98 -4.10
CA GLY A 132 -13.18 -4.52 -4.36
C GLY A 132 -13.68 -4.16 -5.76
N PHE A 133 -12.76 -4.08 -6.72
CA PHE A 133 -13.04 -3.74 -8.11
C PHE A 133 -13.24 -5.02 -8.92
N GLU A 134 -14.34 -5.11 -9.66
CA GLU A 134 -14.66 -6.27 -10.49
C GLU A 134 -14.96 -5.85 -11.94
N GLY A 135 -14.58 -6.73 -12.86
CA GLY A 135 -14.89 -6.54 -14.29
C GLY A 135 -14.18 -5.36 -14.94
N VAL A 136 -14.96 -4.46 -15.51
CA VAL A 136 -14.51 -3.23 -16.19
C VAL A 136 -15.29 -2.05 -15.64
N GLY A 137 -14.60 -0.95 -15.34
CA GLY A 137 -15.23 0.23 -14.76
C GLY A 137 -14.31 1.45 -14.75
N ARG A 138 -14.67 2.44 -13.93
CA ARG A 138 -13.84 3.64 -13.74
C ARG A 138 -13.32 3.69 -12.31
N VAL A 139 -12.04 3.98 -12.16
CA VAL A 139 -11.37 4.22 -10.89
C VAL A 139 -10.92 5.67 -10.79
N ARG A 140 -10.87 6.19 -9.58
CA ARG A 140 -10.22 7.47 -9.28
C ARG A 140 -8.76 7.20 -8.94
N TYR A 141 -7.83 7.98 -9.50
CA TYR A 141 -6.40 7.78 -9.28
C TYR A 141 -5.63 9.09 -9.20
N ALA A 142 -4.46 9.03 -8.57
CA ALA A 142 -3.46 10.11 -8.60
C ALA A 142 -2.05 9.49 -8.65
N VAL A 143 -1.16 10.10 -9.41
CA VAL A 143 0.25 9.70 -9.53
C VAL A 143 1.07 10.46 -8.48
N ALA A 144 2.05 9.80 -7.87
CA ALA A 144 2.97 10.45 -6.94
C ALA A 144 3.74 11.59 -7.65
N LEU A 145 3.94 12.72 -6.96
CA LEU A 145 4.52 13.92 -7.57
C LEU A 145 5.97 13.73 -7.98
N ASP A 146 6.76 13.02 -7.20
CA ASP A 146 8.17 12.74 -7.50
C ASP A 146 8.32 11.89 -8.77
N ASP A 147 7.46 10.90 -8.93
CA ASP A 147 7.42 10.04 -10.11
C ASP A 147 6.88 10.78 -11.34
N ALA A 148 5.89 11.66 -11.17
CA ALA A 148 5.36 12.50 -12.23
C ALA A 148 6.43 13.47 -12.78
N ALA A 149 7.21 14.07 -11.89
CA ALA A 149 8.31 14.95 -12.27
C ALA A 149 9.45 14.20 -13.00
N ALA A 150 9.74 12.96 -12.59
CA ALA A 150 10.73 12.10 -13.26
C ALA A 150 10.26 11.67 -14.66
N ALA A 151 8.97 11.36 -14.82
CA ALA A 151 8.37 11.00 -16.11
C ALA A 151 8.37 12.17 -17.12
N SER A 152 8.19 13.39 -16.65
CA SER A 152 8.15 14.61 -17.47
C SER A 152 9.53 15.02 -18.03
N ARG A 153 10.62 14.46 -17.49
CA ARG A 153 12.01 14.78 -17.88
C ARG A 153 12.61 13.82 -18.92
N ARG A 154 11.87 12.83 -19.36
CA ARG A 154 12.28 11.82 -20.37
C ARG A 154 11.61 12.09 -21.70
#